data_dd7daf5fd4783b551a15ab319c095a33
#
_entry.id   dd7daf5fd4783b551a15ab319c095a33
#
_cell.length_a   1.000
_cell.length_b   1.000
_cell.length_c   1.000
_cell.angle_alpha   90.00
_cell.angle_beta   90.00
_cell.angle_gamma   90.00
#
_symmetry.space_group_name_H-M   'P 1'
#
loop_
_entity.id
_entity.type
_entity.pdbx_description
1 polymer ?
#
loop_
_entity_poly.entity_id
_entity_poly.type
_entity_poly.pdbx_seq_one_letter_code
_entity_poly.pdbx_strand_id
1 'polypeptide(L)'
;LAANQFLDRLPKIVRILDTPIPVLTDGQIIYPEPGYSPKLQCYVNPNSPKLVAIDWDEGLGLINELLTDFCFINEQARINTIAKLLSPFCRGLMGWDAKMPLWLFEANRERSGKDYLCELIQIIHEGRSSSHPVFESDAELRKKITSALVAGVRRMHFGNMRGHINSKVLEHAITAKIWDDRFLGRNENCSLRNEIEFSLSTNLNTTWTPDLDQRMISIELFLALENPNDRRFSHPSLHQWAKERRSKILSTLVAFVRKWDAAGQPSGSAPFASFPEWASVVGGIMEVCGLGTPRQSSVHRKISGGDENTDDMKTLFLVAVEQFGSDWLTKNQLYNLATEQELFSWWDFTEHKGKTAFGKALNRFVGRQLGGIKMDCRGGKNTRQYQFTSVDVPTE
;
A
#
# COMPACT_ATOMS: atom_id res chain seq x y z
N LEU A 1 9.01 22.65 39.88
CA LEU A 1 10.40 22.12 39.84
C LEU A 1 10.47 20.66 40.32
N ALA A 2 9.87 20.30 41.51
CA ALA A 2 9.90 18.93 42.04
C ALA A 2 9.21 17.90 41.12
N ALA A 3 8.10 18.25 40.48
CA ALA A 3 7.38 17.37 39.54
C ALA A 3 8.24 17.05 38.31
N ASN A 4 8.95 18.02 37.76
CA ASN A 4 9.82 17.79 36.59
C ASN A 4 11.04 16.91 36.96
N GLN A 5 11.64 17.12 38.14
CA GLN A 5 12.71 16.26 38.64
C GLN A 5 12.27 14.81 38.89
N PHE A 6 11.02 14.60 39.24
CA PHE A 6 10.44 13.26 39.38
C PHE A 6 10.23 12.61 38.01
N LEU A 7 9.66 13.33 37.02
CA LEU A 7 9.46 12.85 35.65
C LEU A 7 10.77 12.48 34.97
N ASP A 8 11.84 13.23 35.21
CA ASP A 8 13.18 12.93 34.67
C ASP A 8 13.79 11.62 35.20
N ARG A 9 13.30 11.13 36.35
CA ARG A 9 13.72 9.86 36.95
C ARG A 9 12.92 8.66 36.50
N LEU A 10 11.76 8.88 35.82
CA LEU A 10 10.97 7.79 35.30
C LEU A 10 11.64 7.13 34.09
N PRO A 11 11.53 5.81 33.95
CA PRO A 11 12.04 5.12 32.78
C PRO A 11 11.37 5.66 31.51
N LYS A 12 12.18 6.02 30.52
CA LYS A 12 11.69 6.45 29.20
C LYS A 12 11.11 5.25 28.46
N ILE A 13 9.84 5.31 28.08
CA ILE A 13 9.21 4.32 27.22
C ILE A 13 8.98 4.98 25.87
N VAL A 14 9.70 4.51 24.86
CA VAL A 14 9.60 4.98 23.47
C VAL A 14 8.53 4.17 22.71
N ARG A 15 8.36 2.88 23.07
CA ARG A 15 7.42 1.97 22.43
C ARG A 15 6.75 1.05 23.45
N ILE A 16 5.46 0.81 23.21
CA ILE A 16 4.69 -0.26 23.86
C ILE A 16 4.38 -1.31 22.79
N LEU A 17 4.68 -2.57 23.06
CA LEU A 17 4.60 -3.66 22.12
C LEU A 17 3.63 -4.74 22.61
N ASP A 18 2.65 -5.12 21.80
CA ASP A 18 1.75 -6.26 22.07
C ASP A 18 2.39 -7.61 21.69
N THR A 19 3.52 -7.56 20.97
CA THR A 19 4.28 -8.73 20.51
C THR A 19 5.77 -8.39 20.58
N PRO A 20 6.63 -9.30 21.04
CA PRO A 20 8.08 -9.12 20.97
C PRO A 20 8.50 -9.09 19.49
N ILE A 21 8.90 -7.93 19.00
CA ILE A 21 9.44 -7.78 17.64
C ILE A 21 10.97 -7.67 17.68
N PRO A 22 11.69 -8.12 16.64
CA PRO A 22 13.13 -7.93 16.55
C PRO A 22 13.49 -6.45 16.48
N VAL A 23 14.52 -6.03 17.22
CA VAL A 23 15.05 -4.68 17.22
C VAL A 23 16.52 -4.72 16.89
N LEU A 24 16.96 -3.99 15.87
CA LEU A 24 18.36 -3.84 15.51
C LEU A 24 19.00 -2.75 16.36
N THR A 25 20.01 -3.11 17.14
CA THR A 25 20.75 -2.20 18.00
C THR A 25 22.22 -2.60 17.99
N ASP A 26 23.10 -1.66 17.72
CA ASP A 26 24.56 -1.88 17.68
C ASP A 26 24.95 -3.05 16.74
N GLY A 27 24.25 -3.20 15.61
CA GLY A 27 24.46 -4.27 14.64
C GLY A 27 23.94 -5.65 15.06
N GLN A 28 23.28 -5.76 16.22
CA GLN A 28 22.72 -6.99 16.74
C GLN A 28 21.20 -6.96 16.75
N ILE A 29 20.57 -8.08 16.43
CA ILE A 29 19.11 -8.24 16.51
C ILE A 29 18.76 -8.77 17.90
N ILE A 30 17.99 -7.97 18.64
CA ILE A 30 17.54 -8.29 19.99
C ILE A 30 16.01 -8.48 19.99
N TYR A 31 15.54 -9.53 20.64
CA TYR A 31 14.10 -9.76 20.90
C TYR A 31 13.83 -9.37 22.36
N PRO A 32 13.05 -8.29 22.59
CA PRO A 32 12.79 -7.86 23.95
C PRO A 32 11.89 -8.85 24.68
N GLU A 33 12.24 -9.16 25.93
CA GLU A 33 11.41 -9.99 26.82
C GLU A 33 10.17 -9.21 27.32
N PRO A 34 9.12 -9.91 27.77
CA PRO A 34 7.98 -9.29 28.42
C PRO A 34 8.40 -8.36 29.57
N GLY A 35 7.75 -7.18 29.66
CA GLY A 35 8.09 -6.14 30.63
C GLY A 35 8.93 -5.03 30.02
N TYR A 36 9.58 -4.25 30.88
CA TYR A 36 10.37 -3.09 30.45
C TYR A 36 11.81 -3.48 30.13
N SER A 37 12.25 -3.11 28.93
CA SER A 37 13.64 -3.22 28.48
C SER A 37 14.33 -1.85 28.55
N PRO A 38 15.28 -1.64 29.50
CA PRO A 38 16.00 -0.37 29.61
C PRO A 38 16.84 -0.06 28.38
N LYS A 39 17.52 -1.08 27.81
CA LYS A 39 18.37 -0.95 26.63
C LYS A 39 17.58 -0.50 25.40
N LEU A 40 16.36 -1.00 25.20
CA LEU A 40 15.53 -0.70 24.04
C LEU A 40 14.49 0.40 24.33
N GLN A 41 14.39 0.83 25.59
CA GLN A 41 13.36 1.80 26.06
C GLN A 41 11.95 1.42 25.60
N CYS A 42 11.64 0.11 25.58
CA CYS A 42 10.34 -0.41 25.19
C CYS A 42 9.71 -1.21 26.34
N TYR A 43 8.39 -1.28 26.33
CA TYR A 43 7.61 -2.12 27.21
C TYR A 43 6.86 -3.15 26.38
N VAL A 44 7.13 -4.42 26.62
CA VAL A 44 6.43 -5.54 25.97
C VAL A 44 5.31 -6.02 26.90
N ASN A 45 4.11 -6.17 26.34
CA ASN A 45 2.95 -6.66 27.08
C ASN A 45 3.29 -7.99 27.81
N PRO A 46 3.11 -8.11 29.11
CA PRO A 46 3.37 -9.35 29.86
C PRO A 46 2.61 -10.57 29.32
N ASN A 47 1.44 -10.35 28.71
CA ASN A 47 0.62 -11.37 28.09
C ASN A 47 0.95 -11.61 26.62
N SER A 48 2.06 -11.06 26.11
CA SER A 48 2.50 -11.26 24.72
C SER A 48 2.79 -12.76 24.45
N PRO A 49 2.62 -13.24 23.20
CA PRO A 49 2.95 -14.61 22.85
C PRO A 49 4.43 -14.91 23.12
N LYS A 50 4.70 -16.05 23.73
CA LYS A 50 6.06 -16.55 23.88
C LYS A 50 6.59 -17.02 22.53
N LEU A 51 7.76 -16.54 22.16
CA LEU A 51 8.45 -17.03 20.96
C LEU A 51 9.13 -18.37 21.31
N VAL A 52 8.93 -19.37 20.46
CA VAL A 52 9.46 -20.73 20.63
C VAL A 52 10.40 -21.08 19.47
N ALA A 53 11.24 -22.08 19.65
CA ALA A 53 11.96 -22.65 18.52
C ALA A 53 10.96 -23.35 17.61
N ILE A 54 11.10 -23.16 16.30
CA ILE A 54 10.28 -23.83 15.29
C ILE A 54 11.20 -24.34 14.18
N ASP A 55 10.90 -25.54 13.69
CA ASP A 55 11.56 -26.10 12.53
C ASP A 55 11.19 -25.30 11.27
N TRP A 56 12.12 -25.27 10.29
CA TRP A 56 11.93 -24.48 9.07
C TRP A 56 10.73 -24.96 8.24
N ASP A 57 10.62 -26.27 8.04
CA ASP A 57 9.56 -26.84 7.20
C ASP A 57 8.20 -26.77 7.93
N GLU A 58 8.18 -26.97 9.25
CA GLU A 58 6.99 -26.74 10.09
C GLU A 58 6.52 -25.28 9.95
N GLY A 59 7.45 -24.34 10.05
CA GLY A 59 7.13 -22.90 9.93
C GLY A 59 6.57 -22.54 8.56
N LEU A 60 7.21 -22.97 7.47
CA LEU A 60 6.72 -22.76 6.11
C LEU A 60 5.35 -23.41 5.89
N GLY A 61 5.18 -24.65 6.38
CA GLY A 61 3.90 -25.35 6.34
C GLY A 61 2.79 -24.56 7.03
N LEU A 62 3.09 -23.98 8.20
CA LEU A 62 2.14 -23.17 8.97
C LEU A 62 1.73 -21.88 8.23
N ILE A 63 2.67 -21.17 7.55
CA ILE A 63 2.35 -20.01 6.74
C ILE A 63 1.51 -20.41 5.50
N ASN A 64 1.82 -21.54 4.87
CA ASN A 64 1.03 -22.07 3.76
C ASN A 64 -0.40 -22.40 4.20
N GLU A 65 -0.54 -23.09 5.33
CA GLU A 65 -1.84 -23.44 5.92
C GLU A 65 -2.66 -22.19 6.28
N LEU A 66 -2.02 -21.17 6.87
CA LEU A 66 -2.64 -19.88 7.19
C LEU A 66 -3.27 -19.19 5.97
N LEU A 67 -2.66 -19.34 4.80
CA LEU A 67 -3.04 -18.66 3.57
C LEU A 67 -3.85 -19.54 2.60
N THR A 68 -4.07 -20.82 2.92
CA THR A 68 -4.62 -21.82 1.99
C THR A 68 -6.05 -21.49 1.54
N ASP A 69 -6.85 -20.89 2.41
CA ASP A 69 -8.26 -20.60 2.13
C ASP A 69 -8.48 -19.28 1.34
N PHE A 70 -7.41 -18.54 1.02
CA PHE A 70 -7.54 -17.29 0.27
C PHE A 70 -7.34 -17.51 -1.22
N CYS A 71 -8.30 -17.05 -2.02
CA CYS A 71 -8.27 -17.13 -3.48
C CYS A 71 -7.39 -16.00 -4.06
N PHE A 72 -6.07 -16.09 -3.90
CA PHE A 72 -5.17 -15.12 -4.53
C PHE A 72 -5.28 -15.17 -6.06
N ILE A 73 -5.28 -14.02 -6.71
CA ILE A 73 -5.36 -13.95 -8.17
C ILE A 73 -4.14 -14.58 -8.85
N ASN A 74 -2.98 -14.52 -8.18
CA ASN A 74 -1.72 -15.08 -8.65
C ASN A 74 -0.74 -15.25 -7.47
N GLU A 75 0.42 -15.83 -7.74
CA GLU A 75 1.48 -16.04 -6.74
C GLU A 75 2.05 -14.71 -6.23
N GLN A 76 2.09 -13.64 -7.04
CA GLN A 76 2.57 -12.33 -6.58
C GLN A 76 1.69 -11.74 -5.47
N ALA A 77 0.37 -11.90 -5.55
CA ALA A 77 -0.54 -11.47 -4.48
C ALA A 77 -0.29 -12.24 -3.17
N ARG A 78 0.05 -13.53 -3.27
CA ARG A 78 0.44 -14.35 -2.12
C ARG A 78 1.79 -13.91 -1.54
N ILE A 79 2.80 -13.65 -2.36
CA ILE A 79 4.10 -13.09 -1.97
C ILE A 79 3.90 -11.76 -1.24
N ASN A 80 3.10 -10.86 -1.80
CA ASN A 80 2.78 -9.57 -1.18
C ASN A 80 2.09 -9.74 0.18
N THR A 81 1.26 -10.78 0.34
CA THR A 81 0.62 -11.08 1.64
C THR A 81 1.63 -11.52 2.69
N ILE A 82 2.63 -12.31 2.32
CA ILE A 82 3.71 -12.70 3.24
C ILE A 82 4.56 -11.47 3.61
N ALA A 83 4.85 -10.60 2.65
CA ALA A 83 5.54 -9.34 2.92
C ALA A 83 4.71 -8.44 3.87
N LYS A 84 3.39 -8.38 3.70
CA LYS A 84 2.47 -7.69 4.62
C LYS A 84 2.51 -8.28 6.02
N LEU A 85 2.55 -9.61 6.13
CA LEU A 85 2.66 -10.30 7.42
C LEU A 85 4.00 -10.00 8.11
N LEU A 86 5.11 -9.91 7.36
CA LEU A 86 6.43 -9.58 7.88
C LEU A 86 6.56 -8.10 8.29
N SER A 87 5.92 -7.18 7.58
CA SER A 87 6.15 -5.74 7.71
C SER A 87 6.03 -5.20 9.14
N PRO A 88 4.94 -5.42 9.89
CA PRO A 88 4.83 -4.93 11.26
C PRO A 88 5.79 -5.66 12.21
N PHE A 89 6.14 -6.92 11.94
CA PHE A 89 7.10 -7.68 12.73
C PHE A 89 8.52 -7.13 12.59
N CYS A 90 8.92 -6.76 11.38
CA CYS A 90 10.24 -6.22 11.07
C CYS A 90 10.41 -4.73 11.41
N ARG A 91 9.39 -4.08 12.00
CA ARG A 91 9.41 -2.65 12.29
C ARG A 91 10.63 -2.20 13.11
N GLY A 92 11.08 -3.01 14.04
CA GLY A 92 12.24 -2.69 14.90
C GLY A 92 13.60 -2.91 14.22
N LEU A 93 13.63 -3.54 13.05
CA LEU A 93 14.86 -3.71 12.24
C LEU A 93 15.14 -2.50 11.34
N MET A 94 14.12 -1.67 11.13
CA MET A 94 14.20 -0.43 10.38
C MET A 94 14.32 0.76 11.35
N GLY A 95 14.93 1.86 10.93
CA GLY A 95 14.95 3.09 11.71
C GLY A 95 13.54 3.53 12.13
N TRP A 96 13.43 4.27 13.22
CA TRP A 96 12.14 4.75 13.73
C TRP A 96 11.36 5.60 12.70
N ASP A 97 12.09 6.27 11.82
CA ASP A 97 11.57 7.14 10.77
C ASP A 97 11.34 6.42 9.43
N ALA A 98 11.64 5.12 9.35
CA ALA A 98 11.36 4.32 8.17
C ALA A 98 9.85 4.27 7.89
N LYS A 99 9.49 4.33 6.63
CA LYS A 99 8.11 4.27 6.16
C LYS A 99 7.78 2.92 5.56
N MET A 100 6.51 2.60 5.54
CA MET A 100 5.98 1.37 4.97
C MET A 100 5.01 1.70 3.84
N PRO A 101 4.92 0.82 2.83
CA PRO A 101 3.93 0.99 1.75
C PRO A 101 2.50 1.01 2.30
N LEU A 102 1.62 1.69 1.59
CA LEU A 102 0.17 1.53 1.75
C LEU A 102 -0.24 0.15 1.22
N TRP A 103 -0.97 -0.61 2.02
CA TRP A 103 -1.45 -1.93 1.60
C TRP A 103 -2.86 -1.83 1.06
N LEU A 104 -3.06 -2.33 -0.16
CA LEU A 104 -4.35 -2.34 -0.82
C LEU A 104 -4.86 -3.78 -0.93
N PHE A 105 -5.95 -4.09 -0.24
CA PHE A 105 -6.63 -5.36 -0.37
C PHE A 105 -7.78 -5.23 -1.38
N GLU A 106 -7.63 -5.85 -2.52
CA GLU A 106 -8.63 -5.79 -3.60
C GLU A 106 -9.31 -7.13 -3.83
N ALA A 107 -10.53 -7.08 -4.35
CA ALA A 107 -11.22 -8.28 -4.78
C ALA A 107 -12.20 -8.01 -5.91
N ASN A 108 -12.43 -9.03 -6.77
CA ASN A 108 -13.38 -8.96 -7.85
C ASN A 108 -14.85 -8.86 -7.38
N ARG A 109 -15.15 -9.24 -6.15
CA ARG A 109 -16.48 -9.18 -5.57
C ARG A 109 -16.49 -9.11 -4.05
N GLU A 110 -17.63 -8.80 -3.49
CA GLU A 110 -17.88 -8.85 -2.05
C GLU A 110 -17.76 -10.30 -1.52
N ARG A 111 -17.51 -10.45 -0.22
CA ARG A 111 -17.33 -11.74 0.47
C ARG A 111 -16.17 -12.60 -0.04
N SER A 112 -15.22 -12.01 -0.75
CA SER A 112 -13.98 -12.69 -1.17
C SER A 112 -13.01 -12.99 -0.02
N GLY A 113 -13.15 -12.30 1.12
CA GLY A 113 -12.29 -12.45 2.29
C GLY A 113 -11.19 -11.39 2.44
N LYS A 114 -11.23 -10.29 1.68
CA LYS A 114 -10.20 -9.25 1.72
C LYS A 114 -10.06 -8.59 3.10
N ASP A 115 -11.17 -8.19 3.72
CA ASP A 115 -11.15 -7.60 5.07
C ASP A 115 -10.78 -8.66 6.12
N TYR A 116 -11.27 -9.89 5.95
CA TYR A 116 -10.95 -11.03 6.79
C TYR A 116 -9.44 -11.34 6.80
N LEU A 117 -8.75 -11.24 5.65
CA LEU A 117 -7.31 -11.39 5.54
C LEU A 117 -6.57 -10.26 6.28
N CYS A 118 -7.03 -9.01 6.14
CA CYS A 118 -6.47 -7.88 6.85
C CYS A 118 -6.60 -8.06 8.37
N GLU A 119 -7.79 -8.43 8.85
CA GLU A 119 -8.08 -8.71 10.26
C GLU A 119 -7.23 -9.87 10.79
N LEU A 120 -7.03 -10.94 9.99
CA LEU A 120 -6.19 -12.08 10.33
C LEU A 120 -4.75 -11.63 10.64
N ILE A 121 -4.17 -10.78 9.79
CA ILE A 121 -2.82 -10.24 9.99
C ILE A 121 -2.76 -9.39 11.27
N GLN A 122 -3.78 -8.56 11.53
CA GLN A 122 -3.85 -7.79 12.78
C GLN A 122 -3.92 -8.70 14.01
N ILE A 123 -4.75 -9.74 13.97
CA ILE A 123 -4.87 -10.73 15.05
C ILE A 123 -3.53 -11.38 15.36
N ILE A 124 -2.74 -11.73 14.36
CA ILE A 124 -1.42 -12.32 14.55
C ILE A 124 -0.50 -11.36 15.31
N HIS A 125 -0.49 -10.06 14.97
CA HIS A 125 0.40 -9.09 15.61
C HIS A 125 -0.12 -8.52 16.92
N GLU A 126 -1.44 -8.27 17.05
CA GLU A 126 -2.03 -7.57 18.20
C GLU A 126 -2.91 -8.45 19.08
N GLY A 127 -3.25 -9.67 18.63
CA GLY A 127 -4.21 -10.55 19.31
C GLY A 127 -5.66 -10.16 19.10
N ARG A 128 -5.91 -9.03 18.45
CA ARG A 128 -7.23 -8.47 18.13
C ARG A 128 -7.21 -7.83 16.75
N SER A 129 -8.37 -7.62 16.18
CA SER A 129 -8.54 -6.81 14.97
C SER A 129 -9.36 -5.56 15.27
N SER A 130 -9.13 -4.52 14.49
CA SER A 130 -9.89 -3.28 14.49
C SER A 130 -9.95 -2.73 13.06
N SER A 131 -11.06 -2.10 12.72
CA SER A 131 -11.22 -1.38 11.46
C SER A 131 -11.70 0.04 11.73
N HIS A 132 -11.35 0.94 10.85
CA HIS A 132 -11.79 2.33 10.92
C HIS A 132 -12.89 2.55 9.87
N PRO A 133 -13.95 3.29 10.19
CA PRO A 133 -14.92 3.70 9.18
C PRO A 133 -14.24 4.45 8.04
N VAL A 134 -14.78 4.31 6.83
CA VAL A 134 -14.37 5.11 5.67
C VAL A 134 -14.34 6.60 6.04
N PHE A 135 -13.37 7.32 5.53
CA PHE A 135 -13.33 8.77 5.70
C PHE A 135 -14.04 9.45 4.52
N GLU A 136 -14.86 10.44 4.81
CA GLU A 136 -15.62 11.18 3.81
C GLU A 136 -14.87 12.41 3.28
N SER A 137 -13.88 12.87 4.04
CA SER A 137 -13.08 14.05 3.70
C SER A 137 -11.68 14.00 4.28
N ASP A 138 -10.76 14.76 3.69
CA ASP A 138 -9.41 14.95 4.19
C ASP A 138 -9.40 15.55 5.62
N ALA A 139 -10.36 16.42 5.94
CA ALA A 139 -10.48 16.98 7.27
C ALA A 139 -10.82 15.94 8.34
N GLU A 140 -11.71 14.99 8.03
CA GLU A 140 -12.04 13.86 8.91
C GLU A 140 -10.88 12.88 9.03
N LEU A 141 -10.23 12.54 7.91
CA LEU A 141 -9.06 11.68 7.93
C LEU A 141 -7.93 12.26 8.80
N ARG A 142 -7.64 13.56 8.65
CA ARG A 142 -6.65 14.27 9.46
C ARG A 142 -6.93 14.13 10.95
N LYS A 143 -8.17 14.35 11.39
CA LYS A 143 -8.59 14.18 12.78
C LYS A 143 -8.41 12.74 13.26
N LYS A 144 -8.81 11.75 12.45
CA LYS A 144 -8.66 10.32 12.76
C LYS A 144 -7.19 9.94 12.94
N ILE A 145 -6.31 10.39 12.04
CA ILE A 145 -4.86 10.12 12.14
C ILE A 145 -4.27 10.75 13.40
N THR A 146 -4.58 12.04 13.69
CA THR A 146 -4.09 12.72 14.89
C THR A 146 -4.53 11.99 16.17
N SER A 147 -5.81 11.62 16.25
CA SER A 147 -6.34 10.87 17.41
C SER A 147 -5.69 9.49 17.54
N ALA A 148 -5.46 8.80 16.42
CA ALA A 148 -4.81 7.49 16.41
C ALA A 148 -3.35 7.57 16.90
N LEU A 149 -2.60 8.57 16.44
CA LEU A 149 -1.22 8.81 16.86
C LEU A 149 -1.14 9.13 18.37
N VAL A 150 -2.02 9.99 18.87
CA VAL A 150 -2.11 10.29 20.31
C VAL A 150 -2.43 9.03 21.13
N ALA A 151 -3.29 8.16 20.61
CA ALA A 151 -3.65 6.88 21.23
C ALA A 151 -2.57 5.78 21.07
N GLY A 152 -1.48 6.06 20.33
CA GLY A 152 -0.42 5.09 20.08
C GLY A 152 -0.82 3.96 19.11
N VAL A 153 -1.85 4.18 18.28
CA VAL A 153 -2.29 3.24 17.25
C VAL A 153 -1.19 3.10 16.18
N ARG A 154 -0.85 1.87 15.83
CA ARG A 154 0.22 1.56 14.87
C ARG A 154 -0.28 1.08 13.52
N ARG A 155 -1.55 0.71 13.40
CA ARG A 155 -2.16 0.23 12.16
C ARG A 155 -3.54 0.85 11.99
N MET A 156 -3.78 1.40 10.81
CA MET A 156 -5.09 1.91 10.43
C MET A 156 -5.55 1.21 9.17
N HIS A 157 -6.67 0.52 9.26
CA HIS A 157 -7.32 -0.11 8.13
C HIS A 157 -8.65 0.59 7.84
N PHE A 158 -8.83 1.03 6.59
CA PHE A 158 -10.08 1.60 6.11
C PHE A 158 -10.73 0.61 5.17
N GLY A 159 -11.77 -0.06 5.66
CA GLY A 159 -12.49 -1.08 4.92
C GLY A 159 -13.46 -0.51 3.90
N ASN A 160 -13.63 -1.22 2.77
CA ASN A 160 -14.70 -0.98 1.82
C ASN A 160 -14.70 0.40 1.15
N MET A 161 -13.50 0.90 0.81
CA MET A 161 -13.33 2.13 0.04
C MET A 161 -13.97 2.00 -1.34
N ARG A 162 -14.60 3.08 -1.83
CA ARG A 162 -15.31 3.10 -3.12
C ARG A 162 -15.03 4.38 -3.89
N GLY A 163 -15.22 4.33 -5.21
CA GLY A 163 -15.05 5.48 -6.09
C GLY A 163 -13.58 5.84 -6.30
N HIS A 164 -13.27 7.13 -6.45
CA HIS A 164 -11.91 7.61 -6.69
C HIS A 164 -11.26 8.08 -5.39
N ILE A 165 -10.20 7.40 -4.97
CA ILE A 165 -9.42 7.74 -3.78
C ILE A 165 -8.42 8.84 -4.17
N ASN A 166 -8.72 10.07 -3.74
CA ASN A 166 -7.90 11.25 -3.93
C ASN A 166 -7.81 11.99 -2.60
N SER A 167 -6.80 11.68 -1.79
CA SER A 167 -6.61 12.25 -0.47
C SER A 167 -5.17 12.70 -0.27
N LYS A 168 -4.96 14.00 -0.28
CA LYS A 168 -3.65 14.61 0.01
C LYS A 168 -3.19 14.33 1.43
N VAL A 169 -4.13 14.19 2.35
CA VAL A 169 -3.85 13.84 3.76
C VAL A 169 -3.33 12.42 3.87
N LEU A 170 -3.91 11.46 3.14
CA LEU A 170 -3.43 10.08 3.11
C LEU A 170 -2.05 9.99 2.45
N GLU A 171 -1.87 10.64 1.29
CA GLU A 171 -0.59 10.69 0.59
C GLU A 171 0.53 11.27 1.47
N HIS A 172 0.24 12.34 2.22
CA HIS A 172 1.17 12.90 3.19
C HIS A 172 1.42 11.93 4.35
N ALA A 173 0.38 11.35 4.95
CA ALA A 173 0.50 10.48 6.11
C ALA A 173 1.35 9.23 5.85
N ILE A 174 1.27 8.64 4.64
CA ILE A 174 2.06 7.47 4.27
C ILE A 174 3.57 7.76 4.31
N THR A 175 3.98 9.00 3.98
CA THR A 175 5.41 9.37 3.85
C THR A 175 5.91 10.29 4.95
N ALA A 176 5.05 10.99 5.68
CA ALA A 176 5.46 11.90 6.75
C ALA A 176 6.07 11.14 7.94
N LYS A 177 7.30 11.48 8.31
CA LYS A 177 8.01 10.92 9.49
C LYS A 177 7.47 11.49 10.80
N ILE A 178 7.15 12.78 10.77
CA ILE A 178 6.52 13.53 11.87
C ILE A 178 5.18 14.03 11.38
N TRP A 179 4.19 13.94 12.25
CA TRP A 179 2.87 14.45 12.03
C TRP A 179 2.65 15.68 12.91
N ASP A 180 2.61 16.84 12.27
CA ASP A 180 2.34 18.11 12.92
C ASP A 180 0.88 18.49 12.74
N ASP A 181 0.16 18.65 13.83
CA ASP A 181 -1.26 19.00 13.83
C ASP A 181 -1.67 19.73 15.13
N ARG A 182 -2.95 20.04 15.28
CA ARG A 182 -3.54 20.57 16.51
C ARG A 182 -4.27 19.45 17.26
N PHE A 183 -4.18 19.50 18.60
CA PHE A 183 -5.03 18.64 19.42
C PHE A 183 -6.50 19.01 19.22
N LEU A 184 -7.35 18.00 19.04
CA LEU A 184 -8.80 18.19 18.97
C LEU A 184 -9.33 18.83 20.25
N GLY A 185 -10.09 19.91 20.10
CA GLY A 185 -10.70 20.62 21.24
C GLY A 185 -9.74 21.46 22.09
N ARG A 186 -8.47 21.59 21.67
CA ARG A 186 -7.48 22.42 22.35
C ARG A 186 -6.80 23.37 21.35
N ASN A 187 -6.34 24.52 21.87
CA ASN A 187 -5.55 25.46 21.06
C ASN A 187 -4.04 25.18 21.20
N GLU A 188 -3.66 23.92 21.14
CA GLU A 188 -2.29 23.43 21.29
C GLU A 188 -1.89 22.62 20.07
N ASN A 189 -0.65 22.77 19.62
CA ASN A 189 -0.09 21.96 18.55
C ASN A 189 0.49 20.66 19.11
N CYS A 190 0.49 19.62 18.29
CA CYS A 190 1.20 18.37 18.55
C CYS A 190 2.16 18.07 17.42
N SER A 191 3.30 17.49 17.77
CA SER A 191 4.30 16.97 16.84
C SER A 191 4.56 15.51 17.23
N LEU A 192 4.05 14.56 16.44
CA LEU A 192 3.99 13.15 16.80
C LEU A 192 4.79 12.32 15.81
N ARG A 193 5.55 11.34 16.29
CA ARG A 193 6.16 10.34 15.41
C ARG A 193 5.06 9.55 14.71
N ASN A 194 5.11 9.51 13.39
CA ASN A 194 4.15 8.76 12.63
C ASN A 194 4.69 7.38 12.28
N GLU A 195 4.35 6.41 13.09
CA GLU A 195 4.70 4.98 12.88
C GLU A 195 3.49 4.16 12.40
N ILE A 196 2.42 4.81 11.94
CA ILE A 196 1.21 4.13 11.47
C ILE A 196 1.49 3.43 10.14
N GLU A 197 1.11 2.18 10.06
CA GLU A 197 0.99 1.41 8.82
C GLU A 197 -0.47 1.51 8.33
N PHE A 198 -0.63 1.96 7.10
CA PHE A 198 -1.94 2.15 6.50
C PHE A 198 -2.32 1.00 5.59
N SER A 199 -3.61 0.63 5.62
CA SER A 199 -4.19 -0.30 4.67
C SER A 199 -5.60 0.11 4.28
N LEU A 200 -5.96 -0.23 3.05
CA LEU A 200 -7.29 -0.02 2.47
C LEU A 200 -7.84 -1.34 1.98
N SER A 201 -9.15 -1.51 1.99
CA SER A 201 -9.81 -2.55 1.20
C SER A 201 -10.77 -1.95 0.21
N THR A 202 -10.81 -2.50 -1.00
CA THR A 202 -11.61 -2.00 -2.11
C THR A 202 -12.19 -3.14 -2.93
N ASN A 203 -13.14 -2.82 -3.81
CA ASN A 203 -13.55 -3.67 -4.91
C ASN A 203 -12.97 -3.14 -6.22
N LEU A 204 -12.92 -3.96 -7.26
CA LEU A 204 -12.24 -3.68 -8.54
C LEU A 204 -12.62 -2.38 -9.27
N ASN A 205 -13.73 -1.72 -8.88
CA ASN A 205 -14.17 -0.46 -9.49
C ASN A 205 -13.65 0.80 -8.76
N THR A 206 -12.78 0.63 -7.77
CA THR A 206 -12.16 1.73 -7.05
C THR A 206 -10.90 2.16 -7.78
N THR A 207 -10.67 3.44 -7.82
CA THR A 207 -9.57 4.07 -8.53
C THR A 207 -8.81 5.03 -7.59
N TRP A 208 -7.58 5.41 -7.91
CA TRP A 208 -6.74 6.25 -7.06
C TRP A 208 -5.80 7.15 -7.85
N THR A 209 -5.14 8.08 -7.18
CA THR A 209 -4.18 8.98 -7.80
C THR A 209 -2.89 8.24 -8.21
N PRO A 210 -2.15 8.73 -9.23
CA PRO A 210 -0.84 8.16 -9.60
C PRO A 210 0.18 8.19 -8.46
N ASP A 211 0.08 9.16 -7.56
CA ASP A 211 0.97 9.27 -6.40
C ASP A 211 0.71 8.18 -5.38
N LEU A 212 -0.56 7.85 -5.11
CA LEU A 212 -0.92 6.71 -4.29
C LEU A 212 -0.49 5.39 -4.92
N ASP A 213 -0.63 5.23 -6.25
CA ASP A 213 -0.22 4.03 -6.97
C ASP A 213 1.25 3.67 -6.74
N GLN A 214 2.12 4.67 -6.78
CA GLN A 214 3.56 4.48 -6.53
C GLN A 214 3.90 4.14 -5.07
N ARG A 215 2.96 4.32 -4.15
CA ARG A 215 3.13 4.10 -2.71
C ARG A 215 2.37 2.89 -2.20
N MET A 216 1.71 2.15 -3.08
CA MET A 216 0.88 1.00 -2.70
C MET A 216 1.48 -0.33 -3.12
N ILE A 217 1.15 -1.34 -2.34
CA ILE A 217 1.31 -2.76 -2.71
C ILE A 217 -0.07 -3.40 -2.66
N SER A 218 -0.51 -3.95 -3.79
CA SER A 218 -1.80 -4.63 -3.87
C SER A 218 -1.70 -6.10 -3.47
N ILE A 219 -2.71 -6.53 -2.74
CA ILE A 219 -3.02 -7.93 -2.43
C ILE A 219 -4.37 -8.24 -3.04
N GLU A 220 -4.37 -8.97 -4.14
CA GLU A 220 -5.55 -9.17 -4.96
C GLU A 220 -6.14 -10.57 -4.78
N LEU A 221 -7.43 -10.63 -4.49
CA LEU A 221 -8.20 -11.86 -4.37
C LEU A 221 -9.18 -11.99 -5.54
N PHE A 222 -9.26 -13.16 -6.11
CA PHE A 222 -10.18 -13.47 -7.21
C PHE A 222 -11.05 -14.68 -6.87
N LEU A 223 -12.31 -14.44 -6.57
CA LEU A 223 -13.28 -15.49 -6.30
C LEU A 223 -14.01 -15.86 -7.59
N ALA A 224 -13.70 -17.05 -8.13
CA ALA A 224 -14.30 -17.57 -9.36
C ALA A 224 -15.73 -18.10 -9.16
N LEU A 225 -16.10 -18.48 -7.93
CA LEU A 225 -17.43 -19.03 -7.63
C LEU A 225 -18.52 -17.97 -7.80
N GLU A 226 -19.63 -18.35 -8.42
CA GLU A 226 -20.80 -17.45 -8.58
C GLU A 226 -21.41 -17.07 -7.25
N ASN A 227 -21.58 -18.03 -6.36
CA ASN A 227 -22.10 -17.81 -5.01
C ASN A 227 -20.97 -17.94 -3.97
N PRO A 228 -20.61 -16.85 -3.29
CA PRO A 228 -19.57 -16.89 -2.24
C PRO A 228 -19.90 -17.82 -1.06
N ASN A 229 -21.18 -18.16 -0.85
CA ASN A 229 -21.59 -19.05 0.25
C ASN A 229 -21.27 -20.53 -0.04
N ASP A 230 -20.95 -20.88 -1.28
CA ASP A 230 -20.60 -22.26 -1.65
C ASP A 230 -19.13 -22.58 -1.38
N ARG A 231 -18.37 -21.61 -0.84
CA ARG A 231 -16.99 -21.82 -0.44
C ARG A 231 -16.88 -22.85 0.69
N ARG A 232 -15.91 -23.73 0.53
CA ARG A 232 -15.47 -24.64 1.61
C ARG A 232 -14.13 -24.15 2.13
N PHE A 233 -13.97 -24.21 3.44
CA PHE A 233 -12.78 -23.72 4.12
C PHE A 233 -12.11 -24.86 4.86
N SER A 234 -10.78 -24.94 4.76
CA SER A 234 -9.96 -25.85 5.57
C SER A 234 -10.06 -25.46 7.05
N HIS A 235 -10.16 -24.15 7.31
CA HIS A 235 -10.35 -23.60 8.64
C HIS A 235 -11.59 -22.69 8.71
N PRO A 236 -12.79 -23.24 8.97
CA PRO A 236 -14.02 -22.44 9.06
C PRO A 236 -13.94 -21.30 10.10
N SER A 237 -13.11 -21.45 11.12
CA SER A 237 -12.83 -20.45 12.16
C SER A 237 -11.36 -20.02 12.13
N LEU A 238 -10.87 -19.58 10.97
CA LEU A 238 -9.44 -19.27 10.77
C LEU A 238 -8.89 -18.22 11.75
N HIS A 239 -9.66 -17.22 12.13
CA HIS A 239 -9.23 -16.23 13.14
C HIS A 239 -8.96 -16.88 14.51
N GLN A 240 -9.79 -17.81 14.93
CA GLN A 240 -9.58 -18.55 16.18
C GLN A 240 -8.39 -19.50 16.05
N TRP A 241 -8.30 -20.23 14.94
CA TRP A 241 -7.17 -21.10 14.63
C TRP A 241 -5.83 -20.34 14.66
N ALA A 242 -5.79 -19.13 14.09
CA ALA A 242 -4.62 -18.27 14.11
C ALA A 242 -4.28 -17.74 15.52
N LYS A 243 -5.30 -17.38 16.33
CA LYS A 243 -5.10 -16.97 17.73
C LYS A 243 -4.43 -18.08 18.56
N GLU A 244 -4.87 -19.31 18.39
CA GLU A 244 -4.32 -20.47 19.11
C GLU A 244 -2.88 -20.78 18.69
N ARG A 245 -2.53 -20.50 17.42
CA ARG A 245 -1.20 -20.74 16.83
C ARG A 245 -0.32 -19.50 16.74
N ARG A 246 -0.77 -18.39 17.31
CA ARG A 246 -0.11 -17.08 17.23
C ARG A 246 1.36 -17.15 17.63
N SER A 247 1.69 -17.87 18.70
CA SER A 247 3.07 -18.09 19.14
C SER A 247 3.91 -18.75 18.04
N LYS A 248 3.43 -19.84 17.43
CA LYS A 248 4.15 -20.57 16.37
C LYS A 248 4.27 -19.72 15.09
N ILE A 249 3.20 -19.00 14.68
CA ILE A 249 3.23 -18.13 13.50
C ILE A 249 4.28 -17.04 13.69
N LEU A 250 4.31 -16.35 14.84
CA LEU A 250 5.32 -15.34 15.14
C LEU A 250 6.73 -15.92 15.22
N SER A 251 6.87 -17.15 15.75
CA SER A 251 8.14 -17.84 15.79
C SER A 251 8.65 -18.21 14.41
N THR A 252 7.76 -18.47 13.44
CA THR A 252 8.14 -18.62 12.02
C THR A 252 8.72 -17.33 11.47
N LEU A 253 8.12 -16.17 11.80
CA LEU A 253 8.70 -14.88 11.39
C LEU A 253 10.07 -14.64 12.03
N VAL A 254 10.29 -15.09 13.27
CA VAL A 254 11.63 -15.09 13.90
C VAL A 254 12.62 -15.95 13.12
N ALA A 255 12.21 -17.16 12.68
CA ALA A 255 13.06 -18.04 11.88
C ALA A 255 13.47 -17.36 10.55
N PHE A 256 12.55 -16.65 9.90
CA PHE A 256 12.85 -15.89 8.69
C PHE A 256 13.88 -14.78 8.96
N VAL A 257 13.69 -13.99 10.02
CA VAL A 257 14.65 -12.93 10.41
C VAL A 257 16.02 -13.52 10.76
N ARG A 258 16.06 -14.62 11.50
CA ARG A 258 17.33 -15.29 11.87
C ARG A 258 18.09 -15.81 10.64
N LYS A 259 17.38 -16.34 9.65
CA LYS A 259 18.00 -16.80 8.40
C LYS A 259 18.62 -15.65 7.62
N TRP A 260 17.92 -14.52 7.55
CA TRP A 260 18.43 -13.28 6.95
C TRP A 260 19.63 -12.71 7.71
N ASP A 261 19.57 -12.71 9.05
CA ASP A 261 20.68 -12.29 9.91
C ASP A 261 21.93 -13.15 9.70
N ALA A 262 21.76 -14.48 9.71
CA ALA A 262 22.83 -15.44 9.45
C ALA A 262 23.44 -15.30 8.04
N ALA A 263 22.69 -14.77 7.06
CA ALA A 263 23.18 -14.46 5.71
C ALA A 263 23.91 -13.10 5.63
N GLY A 264 24.09 -12.40 6.75
CA GLY A 264 24.76 -11.09 6.80
C GLY A 264 23.86 -9.92 6.46
N GLN A 265 22.54 -10.05 6.62
CA GLN A 265 21.55 -9.00 6.47
C GLN A 265 21.57 -8.33 5.07
N PRO A 266 21.56 -9.12 3.95
CA PRO A 266 21.60 -8.55 2.62
C PRO A 266 20.36 -7.71 2.32
N SER A 267 20.56 -6.57 1.65
CA SER A 267 19.49 -5.72 1.19
C SER A 267 18.66 -6.42 0.10
N GLY A 268 17.35 -6.29 0.17
CA GLY A 268 16.46 -6.78 -0.87
C GLY A 268 16.48 -5.95 -2.15
N SER A 269 16.06 -6.56 -3.25
CA SER A 269 15.97 -5.95 -4.57
C SER A 269 14.58 -5.38 -4.90
N ALA A 270 13.65 -5.37 -3.94
CA ALA A 270 12.28 -4.90 -4.15
C ALA A 270 12.26 -3.43 -4.63
N PRO A 271 11.58 -3.11 -5.75
CA PRO A 271 11.70 -1.82 -6.44
C PRO A 271 10.79 -0.73 -5.82
N PHE A 272 11.00 -0.39 -4.54
CA PHE A 272 10.20 0.62 -3.83
C PHE A 272 11.05 1.81 -3.40
N ALA A 273 11.33 2.72 -4.33
CA ALA A 273 12.14 3.92 -4.07
C ALA A 273 11.56 4.82 -2.96
N SER A 274 10.24 4.83 -2.75
CA SER A 274 9.60 5.59 -1.67
C SER A 274 9.75 4.97 -0.28
N PHE A 275 10.19 3.69 -0.20
CA PHE A 275 10.29 2.91 1.05
C PHE A 275 11.58 2.09 1.08
N PRO A 276 12.76 2.73 0.96
CA PRO A 276 14.03 2.03 0.77
C PRO A 276 14.40 1.13 1.95
N GLU A 277 14.17 1.57 3.19
CA GLU A 277 14.46 0.78 4.39
C GLU A 277 13.56 -0.45 4.47
N TRP A 278 12.27 -0.29 4.12
CA TRP A 278 11.35 -1.41 4.06
C TRP A 278 11.73 -2.41 2.95
N ALA A 279 12.04 -1.91 1.76
CA ALA A 279 12.46 -2.74 0.63
C ALA A 279 13.76 -3.50 0.95
N SER A 280 14.72 -2.85 1.59
CA SER A 280 15.97 -3.45 2.03
C SER A 280 15.74 -4.58 3.03
N VAL A 281 14.99 -4.33 4.10
CA VAL A 281 14.83 -5.29 5.21
C VAL A 281 13.80 -6.37 4.85
N VAL A 282 12.56 -6.00 4.53
CA VAL A 282 11.50 -6.99 4.26
C VAL A 282 11.77 -7.72 2.95
N GLY A 283 12.20 -7.01 1.89
CA GLY A 283 12.62 -7.61 0.64
C GLY A 283 13.78 -8.58 0.83
N GLY A 284 14.82 -8.17 1.57
CA GLY A 284 15.99 -9.00 1.87
C GLY A 284 15.64 -10.27 2.62
N ILE A 285 14.79 -10.19 3.66
CA ILE A 285 14.29 -11.36 4.39
C ILE A 285 13.54 -12.30 3.43
N MET A 286 12.62 -11.77 2.63
CA MET A 286 11.83 -12.57 1.69
C MET A 286 12.72 -13.30 0.68
N GLU A 287 13.70 -12.62 0.10
CA GLU A 287 14.62 -13.17 -0.89
C GLU A 287 15.54 -14.24 -0.31
N VAL A 288 16.16 -13.99 0.85
CA VAL A 288 17.01 -14.98 1.53
C VAL A 288 16.21 -16.23 1.94
N CYS A 289 14.95 -16.05 2.30
CA CYS A 289 14.06 -17.15 2.65
C CYS A 289 13.48 -17.90 1.44
N GLY A 290 13.69 -17.42 0.21
CA GLY A 290 13.10 -18.01 -0.99
C GLY A 290 11.59 -17.80 -1.10
N LEU A 291 11.05 -16.75 -0.45
CA LEU A 291 9.63 -16.43 -0.42
C LEU A 291 9.18 -15.53 -1.58
N GLY A 292 10.10 -15.18 -2.48
CA GLY A 292 9.89 -14.26 -3.59
C GLY A 292 10.14 -12.80 -3.25
N THR A 293 10.08 -11.93 -4.25
CA THR A 293 10.31 -10.48 -4.09
C THR A 293 8.96 -9.77 -4.09
N PRO A 294 8.62 -8.97 -3.05
CA PRO A 294 7.40 -8.19 -3.05
C PRO A 294 7.44 -7.13 -4.16
N ARG A 295 6.33 -6.96 -4.87
CA ARG A 295 6.21 -6.03 -6.00
C ARG A 295 4.83 -5.41 -6.03
N GLN A 296 4.72 -4.27 -6.73
CA GLN A 296 3.39 -3.79 -7.12
C GLN A 296 2.75 -4.83 -8.04
N SER A 297 1.46 -5.13 -7.81
CA SER A 297 0.73 -6.01 -8.72
C SER A 297 0.51 -5.30 -10.06
N SER A 298 0.76 -6.01 -11.17
CA SER A 298 0.58 -5.48 -12.52
C SER A 298 -0.75 -5.87 -13.15
N VAL A 299 -1.53 -6.76 -12.50
CA VAL A 299 -2.67 -7.43 -13.15
C VAL A 299 -3.84 -6.47 -13.38
N HIS A 300 -4.01 -5.47 -12.53
CA HIS A 300 -5.09 -4.47 -12.65
C HIS A 300 -4.63 -3.09 -12.19
N ARG A 301 -3.55 -2.56 -12.78
CA ARG A 301 -3.22 -1.14 -12.60
C ARG A 301 -4.35 -0.28 -13.17
N LYS A 302 -5.42 -0.15 -12.41
CA LYS A 302 -6.38 0.92 -12.61
C LYS A 302 -5.80 2.21 -12.04
N ILE A 303 -4.77 2.72 -12.69
CA ILE A 303 -4.31 4.06 -12.42
C ILE A 303 -5.41 5.00 -12.88
N SER A 304 -6.22 5.44 -11.94
CA SER A 304 -7.08 6.58 -12.13
C SER A 304 -6.44 7.84 -11.60
N GLY A 305 -5.52 8.15 -12.18
CA GLY A 305 -5.18 9.42 -12.69
C GLY A 305 -5.07 9.28 -14.23
N GLY A 306 -5.19 8.09 -14.75
CA GLY A 306 -5.88 7.79 -15.94
C GLY A 306 -7.36 7.81 -15.63
N ASP A 307 -7.96 8.94 -15.61
CA ASP A 307 -9.16 9.28 -16.29
C ASP A 307 -9.39 8.19 -17.34
N GLU A 308 -10.62 7.63 -17.44
CA GLU A 308 -11.01 6.91 -18.67
C GLU A 308 -10.42 7.61 -19.88
N ASN A 309 -10.23 8.94 -19.79
CA ASN A 309 -9.44 9.78 -20.65
C ASN A 309 -7.96 9.39 -20.84
N THR A 310 -7.24 8.76 -19.91
CA THR A 310 -5.79 8.52 -20.12
C THR A 310 -5.54 7.25 -20.91
N ASP A 311 -6.33 6.18 -20.74
CA ASP A 311 -6.21 4.98 -21.56
C ASP A 311 -6.71 5.26 -22.97
N ASP A 312 -7.84 5.96 -23.12
CA ASP A 312 -8.33 6.42 -24.39
C ASP A 312 -7.39 7.46 -25.02
N MET A 313 -6.77 8.33 -24.22
CA MET A 313 -5.76 9.27 -24.71
C MET A 313 -4.51 8.55 -25.19
N LYS A 314 -4.06 7.49 -24.49
CA LYS A 314 -2.94 6.66 -24.93
C LYS A 314 -3.25 5.95 -26.25
N THR A 315 -4.44 5.39 -26.35
CA THR A 315 -4.91 4.78 -27.61
C THR A 315 -4.99 5.83 -28.72
N LEU A 316 -5.53 7.01 -28.44
CA LEU A 316 -5.56 8.14 -29.37
C LEU A 316 -4.16 8.54 -29.85
N PHE A 317 -3.16 8.58 -28.96
CA PHE A 317 -1.77 8.89 -29.32
C PHE A 317 -1.19 7.83 -30.25
N LEU A 318 -1.40 6.53 -29.96
CA LEU A 318 -0.93 5.44 -30.77
C LEU A 318 -1.54 5.47 -32.17
N VAL A 319 -2.86 5.58 -32.27
CA VAL A 319 -3.59 5.61 -33.55
C VAL A 319 -3.26 6.87 -34.34
N ALA A 320 -3.08 8.02 -33.67
CA ALA A 320 -2.68 9.26 -34.32
C ALA A 320 -1.30 9.14 -34.98
N VAL A 321 -0.32 8.52 -34.32
CA VAL A 321 0.99 8.27 -34.91
C VAL A 321 0.90 7.23 -36.03
N GLU A 322 0.11 6.18 -35.86
CA GLU A 322 -0.05 5.13 -36.86
C GLU A 322 -0.68 5.65 -38.16
N GLN A 323 -1.74 6.48 -38.07
CA GLN A 323 -2.45 6.96 -39.25
C GLN A 323 -1.84 8.23 -39.87
N PHE A 324 -1.25 9.10 -39.08
CA PHE A 324 -0.83 10.44 -39.51
C PHE A 324 0.67 10.70 -39.30
N GLY A 325 1.41 9.75 -38.76
CA GLY A 325 2.82 9.94 -38.47
C GLY A 325 3.06 11.13 -37.55
N SER A 326 3.94 12.03 -37.96
CA SER A 326 4.27 13.27 -37.24
C SER A 326 3.57 14.50 -37.80
N ASP A 327 2.43 14.36 -38.46
CA ASP A 327 1.68 15.48 -39.03
C ASP A 327 0.98 16.31 -37.93
N TRP A 328 0.73 17.59 -38.24
CA TRP A 328 -0.02 18.50 -37.37
C TRP A 328 -1.52 18.29 -37.55
N LEU A 329 -2.20 17.76 -36.56
CA LEU A 329 -3.62 17.46 -36.58
C LEU A 329 -4.45 18.56 -35.93
N THR A 330 -5.58 18.87 -36.54
CA THR A 330 -6.61 19.77 -35.96
C THR A 330 -7.43 19.03 -34.90
N LYS A 331 -8.11 19.77 -34.04
CA LYS A 331 -9.06 19.18 -33.08
C LYS A 331 -10.16 18.36 -33.79
N ASN A 332 -10.63 18.78 -34.94
CA ASN A 332 -11.69 18.06 -35.65
C ASN A 332 -11.20 16.72 -36.16
N GLN A 333 -9.95 16.62 -36.64
CA GLN A 333 -9.36 15.34 -37.02
C GLN A 333 -9.25 14.41 -35.82
N LEU A 334 -8.85 14.93 -34.66
CA LEU A 334 -8.77 14.16 -33.42
C LEU A 334 -10.16 13.75 -32.90
N TYR A 335 -11.22 14.55 -33.07
CA TYR A 335 -12.60 14.13 -32.77
C TYR A 335 -13.06 12.97 -33.66
N ASN A 336 -12.80 13.07 -34.97
CA ASN A 336 -13.15 12.02 -35.92
C ASN A 336 -12.42 10.73 -35.55
N LEU A 337 -11.11 10.81 -35.32
CA LEU A 337 -10.30 9.68 -34.91
C LEU A 337 -10.81 9.03 -33.61
N ALA A 338 -11.12 9.84 -32.59
CA ALA A 338 -11.68 9.36 -31.34
C ALA A 338 -13.03 8.69 -31.51
N THR A 339 -13.90 9.22 -32.39
CA THR A 339 -15.21 8.63 -32.72
C THR A 339 -15.06 7.34 -33.49
N GLU A 340 -14.19 7.26 -34.48
CA GLU A 340 -13.93 6.06 -35.29
C GLU A 340 -13.38 4.89 -34.45
N GLN A 341 -12.61 5.21 -33.42
CA GLN A 341 -12.03 4.24 -32.50
C GLN A 341 -12.88 3.99 -31.23
N GLU A 342 -14.11 4.50 -31.18
CA GLU A 342 -15.03 4.41 -30.06
C GLU A 342 -14.43 4.89 -28.71
N LEU A 343 -13.45 5.84 -28.78
CA LEU A 343 -12.79 6.40 -27.62
C LEU A 343 -13.64 7.50 -26.98
N PHE A 344 -13.49 7.68 -25.66
CA PHE A 344 -14.22 8.69 -24.89
C PHE A 344 -15.72 8.58 -25.04
N SER A 345 -16.26 7.38 -25.03
CA SER A 345 -17.68 7.05 -25.26
C SER A 345 -18.66 7.79 -24.33
N TRP A 346 -18.18 8.32 -23.20
CA TRP A 346 -18.94 9.13 -22.25
C TRP A 346 -19.06 10.62 -22.66
N TRP A 347 -18.39 11.06 -23.72
CA TRP A 347 -18.53 12.41 -24.25
C TRP A 347 -19.30 12.39 -25.57
N ASP A 348 -20.39 13.12 -25.62
CA ASP A 348 -21.09 13.36 -26.87
C ASP A 348 -20.35 14.43 -27.68
N PHE A 349 -19.62 14.01 -28.72
CA PHE A 349 -18.89 14.92 -29.61
C PHE A 349 -19.78 15.68 -30.59
N THR A 350 -21.09 15.41 -30.66
CA THR A 350 -22.05 16.23 -31.39
C THR A 350 -22.35 17.52 -30.62
N GLU A 351 -22.25 17.48 -29.28
CA GLU A 351 -22.52 18.59 -28.40
C GLU A 351 -21.25 19.44 -28.13
N HIS A 352 -21.44 20.76 -27.94
CA HIS A 352 -20.38 21.70 -27.57
C HIS A 352 -19.72 21.33 -26.22
N LYS A 353 -20.48 20.75 -25.29
CA LYS A 353 -20.01 20.36 -23.97
C LYS A 353 -18.98 19.23 -24.05
N GLY A 354 -19.25 18.17 -24.84
CA GLY A 354 -18.34 17.07 -25.08
C GLY A 354 -17.03 17.52 -25.76
N LYS A 355 -17.15 18.32 -26.83
CA LYS A 355 -15.99 18.93 -27.54
C LYS A 355 -15.14 19.79 -26.60
N THR A 356 -15.76 20.51 -25.68
CA THR A 356 -15.05 21.35 -24.71
C THR A 356 -14.32 20.50 -23.68
N ALA A 357 -14.94 19.42 -23.18
CA ALA A 357 -14.34 18.50 -22.23
C ALA A 357 -13.12 17.80 -22.83
N PHE A 358 -13.23 17.27 -24.05
CA PHE A 358 -12.12 16.67 -24.79
C PHE A 358 -10.96 17.67 -25.03
N GLY A 359 -11.26 18.91 -25.47
CA GLY A 359 -10.24 19.94 -25.65
C GLY A 359 -9.50 20.31 -24.36
N LYS A 360 -10.20 20.28 -23.21
CA LYS A 360 -9.55 20.45 -21.89
C LYS A 360 -8.68 19.24 -21.53
N ALA A 361 -9.13 18.03 -21.83
CA ALA A 361 -8.37 16.82 -21.62
C ALA A 361 -7.08 16.81 -22.46
N LEU A 362 -7.16 17.05 -23.77
CA LEU A 362 -5.98 17.17 -24.65
C LEU A 362 -4.96 18.17 -24.09
N ASN A 363 -5.41 19.34 -23.64
CA ASN A 363 -4.49 20.35 -23.12
C ASN A 363 -3.71 19.92 -21.87
N ARG A 364 -4.19 18.96 -21.09
CA ARG A 364 -3.47 18.42 -19.94
C ARG A 364 -2.28 17.54 -20.35
N PHE A 365 -2.29 17.01 -21.56
CA PHE A 365 -1.25 16.14 -22.07
C PHE A 365 -0.23 16.84 -22.97
N VAL A 366 -0.42 18.11 -23.29
CA VAL A 366 0.55 18.89 -24.07
C VAL A 366 1.90 18.93 -23.36
N GLY A 367 2.96 18.58 -24.08
CA GLY A 367 4.32 18.48 -23.56
C GLY A 367 4.59 17.21 -22.74
N ARG A 368 3.60 16.32 -22.58
CA ARG A 368 3.76 15.06 -21.84
C ARG A 368 3.99 13.89 -22.81
N GLN A 369 4.65 12.86 -22.28
CA GLN A 369 4.84 11.60 -22.96
C GLN A 369 3.84 10.57 -22.43
N LEU A 370 3.18 9.83 -23.34
CA LEU A 370 2.24 8.79 -23.02
C LEU A 370 2.44 7.59 -23.95
N GLY A 371 2.72 6.40 -23.41
CA GLY A 371 2.96 5.20 -24.21
C GLY A 371 4.14 5.30 -25.18
N GLY A 372 5.20 6.04 -24.84
CA GLY A 372 6.35 6.26 -25.72
C GLY A 372 6.13 7.34 -26.79
N ILE A 373 5.00 8.05 -26.75
CA ILE A 373 4.64 9.10 -27.71
C ILE A 373 4.50 10.43 -26.96
N LYS A 374 5.17 11.46 -27.46
CA LYS A 374 5.07 12.84 -26.96
C LYS A 374 4.04 13.61 -27.77
N MET A 375 3.21 14.42 -27.12
CA MET A 375 2.30 15.35 -27.79
C MET A 375 2.75 16.80 -27.64
N ASP A 376 2.95 17.47 -28.74
CA ASP A 376 3.20 18.92 -28.80
C ASP A 376 2.01 19.66 -29.40
N CYS A 377 1.91 20.98 -29.17
CA CYS A 377 0.87 21.81 -29.77
C CYS A 377 1.40 23.12 -30.30
N ARG A 378 0.72 23.66 -31.33
CA ARG A 378 0.99 25.00 -31.89
C ARG A 378 -0.32 25.74 -32.19
N GLY A 379 -0.24 27.04 -32.43
CA GLY A 379 -1.37 27.89 -32.76
C GLY A 379 -2.13 28.47 -31.58
N GLY A 380 -3.04 29.38 -31.83
CA GLY A 380 -3.89 30.02 -30.83
C GLY A 380 -5.13 29.21 -30.46
N LYS A 381 -5.99 29.74 -29.57
CA LYS A 381 -7.16 29.05 -29.02
C LYS A 381 -8.08 28.41 -30.08
N ASN A 382 -8.27 29.07 -31.24
CA ASN A 382 -9.18 28.61 -32.28
C ASN A 382 -8.46 27.89 -33.45
N THR A 383 -7.13 27.98 -33.54
CA THR A 383 -6.30 27.41 -34.62
C THR A 383 -5.31 26.37 -34.11
N ARG A 384 -5.56 25.85 -32.89
CA ARG A 384 -4.66 24.92 -32.25
C ARG A 384 -4.57 23.59 -32.99
N GLN A 385 -3.34 23.16 -33.25
CA GLN A 385 -2.99 21.88 -33.83
C GLN A 385 -2.12 21.10 -32.86
N TYR A 386 -2.13 19.78 -32.98
CA TYR A 386 -1.41 18.85 -32.14
C TYR A 386 -0.55 17.94 -33.01
N GLN A 387 0.63 17.61 -32.53
CA GLN A 387 1.56 16.70 -33.21
C GLN A 387 1.94 15.60 -32.22
N PHE A 388 2.03 14.37 -32.71
CA PHE A 388 2.39 13.20 -31.96
C PHE A 388 3.70 12.64 -32.51
N THR A 389 4.72 12.47 -31.66
CA THR A 389 6.03 11.98 -32.07
C THR A 389 6.46 10.84 -31.18
N SER A 390 6.88 9.72 -31.80
CA SER A 390 7.50 8.63 -31.05
C SER A 390 8.81 9.11 -30.43
N VAL A 391 9.00 8.78 -29.16
CA VAL A 391 10.25 9.05 -28.43
C VAL A 391 10.97 7.73 -28.30
N ASP A 392 12.11 7.57 -28.96
CA ASP A 392 12.96 6.41 -28.78
C ASP A 392 13.38 6.31 -27.32
N VAL A 393 13.01 5.22 -26.67
CA VAL A 393 13.55 4.87 -25.36
C VAL A 393 14.95 4.31 -25.61
N PRO A 394 16.02 4.89 -25.09
CA PRO A 394 17.33 4.27 -25.18
C PRO A 394 17.24 2.87 -24.57
N THR A 395 17.49 1.85 -25.36
CA THR A 395 17.72 0.49 -24.86
C THR A 395 19.08 0.49 -24.18
N GLU A 396 19.09 0.52 -22.83
CA GLU A 396 20.21 0.08 -22.02
C GLU A 396 20.12 -1.43 -21.73
#